data_41545d110ad239602dd71ea7b4ada6fb
#
_entry.id   41545d110ad239602dd71ea7b4ada6fb
#
_cell.length_a   1.000
_cell.length_b   1.000
_cell.length_c   1.000
_cell.angle_alpha   90.00
_cell.angle_beta   90.00
_cell.angle_gamma   90.00
#
_symmetry.space_group_name_H-M   'P 1'
#
loop_
_entity.id
_entity.type
_entity.pdbx_description
1 polymer ?
#
loop_
_entity_poly.entity_id
_entity_poly.type
_entity_poly.pdbx_seq_one_letter_code
_entity_poly.pdbx_strand_id
1 'polypeptide(L)'
;GVQRNAWTFDVRNLREGEVWLRAVGGGEDKGLTQAGKYGLLLGEAHSLTAGWDLEARDRSERRSVTQQGLPVLPEYEGQPFDAKLRRQAFYVQDEWEISPQWQLYVGLRHERITTESRSSGEPVRNDGSVLSPLAHLTYKFDAKGRDMVRASLTRTYKAPGLGALLSRPSVASQYTNTGAPNTELAPDRVGNPTLAPELATGIDIAFEKYLAGGGMWSAGLFHRRITD
;
A
#
# COMPACT_ATOMS: atom_id res chain seq x y z
N GLY A 1 16.75 0.52 7.38
CA GLY A 1 17.26 0.50 5.99
C GLY A 1 17.19 1.87 5.35
N VAL A 2 18.10 2.13 4.43
CA VAL A 2 18.12 3.34 3.62
C VAL A 2 17.96 2.93 2.16
N GLN A 3 17.08 3.60 1.43
CA GLN A 3 16.83 3.35 0.01
C GLN A 3 16.94 4.67 -0.76
N ARG A 4 17.58 4.62 -1.92
CA ARG A 4 17.61 5.73 -2.87
C ARG A 4 17.48 5.18 -4.28
N ASN A 5 16.47 5.65 -5.00
CA ASN A 5 16.23 5.33 -6.39
C ASN A 5 16.16 6.64 -7.19
N ALA A 6 16.79 6.66 -8.34
CA ALA A 6 16.66 7.75 -9.30
C ALA A 6 16.34 7.14 -10.67
N TRP A 7 15.52 7.85 -11.45
CA TRP A 7 15.14 7.41 -12.80
C TRP A 7 15.04 8.59 -13.75
N THR A 8 15.23 8.32 -15.00
CA THR A 8 14.97 9.25 -16.09
C THR A 8 14.24 8.50 -17.20
N PHE A 9 13.44 9.20 -17.99
CA PHE A 9 12.79 8.65 -19.17
C PHE A 9 12.71 9.68 -20.31
N ASP A 10 12.71 9.19 -21.55
CA ASP A 10 12.42 9.95 -22.77
C ASP A 10 11.51 9.05 -23.62
N VAL A 11 10.23 9.36 -23.63
CA VAL A 11 9.21 8.63 -24.38
C VAL A 11 8.77 9.47 -25.57
N ARG A 12 8.78 8.87 -26.76
CA ARG A 12 8.40 9.52 -28.01
C ARG A 12 7.31 8.73 -28.69
N ASN A 13 6.20 9.37 -28.96
CA ASN A 13 5.15 8.82 -29.83
C ASN A 13 5.33 9.39 -31.21
N LEU A 14 5.47 8.50 -32.20
CA LEU A 14 5.66 8.86 -33.60
C LEU A 14 4.32 8.78 -34.36
N ARG A 15 4.08 9.74 -35.26
CA ARG A 15 2.99 9.72 -36.21
C ARG A 15 3.57 10.03 -37.59
N GLU A 16 3.34 9.15 -38.53
CA GLU A 16 3.87 9.29 -39.91
C GLU A 16 5.41 9.47 -39.97
N GLY A 17 6.13 8.86 -38.97
CA GLY A 17 7.59 8.96 -38.91
C GLY A 17 8.13 10.17 -38.12
N GLU A 18 7.28 11.12 -37.75
CA GLU A 18 7.67 12.31 -36.97
C GLU A 18 7.28 12.20 -35.50
N VAL A 19 8.06 12.85 -34.63
CA VAL A 19 7.77 12.89 -33.20
C VAL A 19 6.54 13.77 -32.98
N TRP A 20 5.42 13.13 -32.70
CA TRP A 20 4.17 13.83 -32.46
C TRP A 20 3.99 14.23 -30.98
N LEU A 21 4.37 13.34 -30.04
CA LEU A 21 4.39 13.64 -28.61
C LEU A 21 5.70 13.16 -28.01
N ARG A 22 6.32 14.00 -27.19
CA ARG A 22 7.51 13.66 -26.42
C ARG A 22 7.28 13.94 -24.95
N ALA A 23 7.56 12.96 -24.10
CA ALA A 23 7.56 13.11 -22.66
C ALA A 23 8.97 12.83 -22.12
N VAL A 24 9.58 13.80 -21.48
CA VAL A 24 10.90 13.69 -20.85
C VAL A 24 10.75 13.99 -19.38
N GLY A 25 11.43 13.24 -18.57
CA GLY A 25 11.40 13.50 -17.14
C GLY A 25 12.30 12.60 -16.34
N GLY A 26 12.23 12.77 -15.05
CA GLY A 26 12.93 11.95 -14.09
C GLY A 26 12.56 12.34 -12.68
N GLY A 27 13.05 11.57 -11.76
CA GLY A 27 12.80 11.82 -10.35
C GLY A 27 13.74 11.06 -9.43
N GLU A 28 13.59 11.32 -8.18
CA GLU A 28 14.31 10.69 -7.10
C GLU A 28 13.33 10.25 -6.02
N ASP A 29 13.53 9.05 -5.47
CA ASP A 29 12.79 8.50 -4.34
C ASP A 29 13.81 8.14 -3.26
N LYS A 30 13.70 8.73 -2.08
CA LYS A 30 14.53 8.50 -0.90
C LYS A 30 13.67 7.89 0.18
N GLY A 31 14.15 6.83 0.80
CA GLY A 31 13.45 6.15 1.88
C GLY A 31 14.37 5.83 3.05
N LEU A 32 13.85 6.01 4.25
CA LEU A 32 14.44 5.55 5.49
C LEU A 32 13.42 4.70 6.22
N THR A 33 13.79 3.48 6.59
CA THR A 33 12.96 2.59 7.40
C THR A 33 13.71 2.12 8.62
N GLN A 34 13.04 2.08 9.75
CA GLN A 34 13.52 1.52 10.99
C GLN A 34 12.42 0.66 11.59
N ALA A 35 12.77 -0.57 11.98
CA ALA A 35 11.86 -1.47 12.67
C ALA A 35 12.58 -2.13 13.84
N GLY A 36 11.83 -2.47 14.85
CA GLY A 36 12.31 -3.24 15.98
C GLY A 36 11.19 -4.01 16.64
N LYS A 37 11.55 -5.09 17.31
CA LYS A 37 10.60 -5.88 18.10
C LYS A 37 11.29 -6.41 19.35
N TYR A 38 10.47 -6.61 20.39
CA TYR A 38 10.85 -7.25 21.62
C TYR A 38 9.85 -8.37 21.92
N GLY A 39 10.35 -9.56 22.23
CA GLY A 39 9.55 -10.73 22.59
C GLY A 39 9.77 -11.12 24.05
N LEU A 40 8.73 -11.54 24.72
CA LEU A 40 8.71 -11.97 26.11
C LEU A 40 7.83 -13.20 26.28
N LEU A 41 8.37 -14.25 26.87
CA LEU A 41 7.59 -15.40 27.30
C LEU A 41 7.06 -15.17 28.69
N LEU A 42 5.74 -15.30 28.90
CA LEU A 42 5.09 -15.22 30.18
C LEU A 42 4.53 -16.60 30.57
N GLY A 43 5.26 -17.29 31.43
CA GLY A 43 5.01 -18.68 31.75
C GLY A 43 5.22 -19.58 30.51
N GLU A 44 4.45 -20.67 30.44
CA GLU A 44 4.52 -21.64 29.32
C GLU A 44 3.47 -21.38 28.24
N ALA A 45 2.49 -20.53 28.52
CA ALA A 45 1.30 -20.38 27.70
C ALA A 45 1.26 -19.13 26.82
N HIS A 46 2.05 -18.09 27.13
CA HIS A 46 1.98 -16.80 26.44
C HIS A 46 3.31 -16.42 25.81
N SER A 47 3.27 -16.02 24.55
CA SER A 47 4.40 -15.41 23.83
C SER A 47 4.01 -14.01 23.35
N LEU A 48 4.36 -13.03 24.20
CA LEU A 48 4.11 -11.62 23.91
C LEU A 48 5.18 -11.04 23.00
N THR A 49 4.76 -10.28 22.02
CA THR A 49 5.66 -9.48 21.17
C THR A 49 5.12 -8.05 21.06
N ALA A 50 6.00 -7.09 21.28
CA ALA A 50 5.72 -5.67 20.99
C ALA A 50 6.78 -5.14 20.02
N GLY A 51 6.40 -4.21 19.16
CA GLY A 51 7.34 -3.66 18.21
C GLY A 51 6.88 -2.36 17.56
N TRP A 52 7.75 -1.85 16.70
CA TRP A 52 7.53 -0.61 15.96
C TRP A 52 8.09 -0.68 14.54
N ASP A 53 7.48 0.09 13.65
CA ASP A 53 7.96 0.39 12.32
C ASP A 53 7.87 1.89 12.06
N LEU A 54 8.97 2.48 11.65
CA LEU A 54 9.08 3.88 11.26
C LEU A 54 9.49 3.96 9.81
N GLU A 55 8.79 4.77 9.03
CA GLU A 55 9.09 4.98 7.62
C GLU A 55 9.03 6.47 7.29
N ALA A 56 10.06 6.92 6.58
CA ALA A 56 10.13 8.24 5.99
C ALA A 56 10.47 8.09 4.50
N ARG A 57 9.63 8.64 3.63
CA ARG A 57 9.89 8.66 2.18
C ARG A 57 9.70 10.06 1.64
N ASP A 58 10.63 10.44 0.76
CA ASP A 58 10.61 11.69 0.03
C ASP A 58 10.75 11.37 -1.45
N ARG A 59 9.83 11.86 -2.27
CA ARG A 59 9.82 11.72 -3.72
C ARG A 59 9.78 13.08 -4.36
N SER A 60 10.67 13.29 -5.32
CA SER A 60 10.68 14.46 -6.18
C SER A 60 10.66 14.02 -7.64
N GLU A 61 9.82 14.65 -8.45
CA GLU A 61 9.64 14.30 -9.86
C GLU A 61 9.54 15.57 -10.69
N ARG A 62 10.16 15.55 -11.87
CA ARG A 62 10.02 16.58 -12.91
C ARG A 62 9.68 15.92 -14.23
N ARG A 63 8.83 16.56 -15.00
CA ARG A 63 8.44 16.06 -16.31
C ARG A 63 8.09 17.22 -17.23
N SER A 64 8.48 17.10 -18.48
CA SER A 64 8.10 17.93 -19.61
C SER A 64 7.32 17.09 -20.62
N VAL A 65 6.23 17.62 -21.14
CA VAL A 65 5.45 16.96 -22.20
C VAL A 65 5.20 17.96 -23.32
N THR A 66 5.72 17.65 -24.49
CA THR A 66 5.53 18.47 -25.68
C THR A 66 4.75 17.69 -26.74
N GLN A 67 3.87 18.37 -27.43
CA GLN A 67 3.15 17.86 -28.61
C GLN A 67 3.50 18.76 -29.79
N GLN A 68 4.03 18.17 -30.85
CA GLN A 68 4.54 18.91 -32.01
C GLN A 68 5.49 20.05 -31.61
N GLY A 69 6.34 19.80 -30.62
CA GLY A 69 7.30 20.77 -30.11
C GLY A 69 6.77 21.82 -29.12
N LEU A 70 5.45 21.90 -28.92
CA LEU A 70 4.83 22.87 -28.00
C LEU A 70 4.51 22.20 -26.65
N PRO A 71 4.72 22.85 -25.49
CA PRO A 71 4.33 22.34 -24.20
C PRO A 71 2.82 22.05 -24.14
N VAL A 72 2.46 20.86 -23.62
CA VAL A 72 1.05 20.45 -23.45
C VAL A 72 0.42 21.11 -22.24
N LEU A 73 1.22 21.30 -21.17
CA LEU A 73 0.83 21.94 -19.90
C LEU A 73 1.90 22.98 -19.53
N PRO A 74 1.89 24.17 -20.17
CA PRO A 74 2.96 25.17 -19.99
C PRO A 74 3.16 25.60 -18.53
N GLU A 75 2.07 25.67 -17.75
CA GLU A 75 2.09 26.05 -16.34
C GLU A 75 2.82 25.05 -15.44
N TYR A 76 2.99 23.81 -15.91
CA TYR A 76 3.68 22.75 -15.14
C TYR A 76 5.05 22.38 -15.74
N GLU A 77 5.46 23.06 -16.81
CA GLU A 77 6.69 22.75 -17.53
C GLU A 77 7.92 22.90 -16.65
N GLY A 78 8.65 21.78 -16.46
CA GLY A 78 9.86 21.77 -15.63
C GLY A 78 9.64 21.98 -14.12
N GLN A 79 8.41 22.19 -13.67
CA GLN A 79 8.10 22.35 -12.24
C GLN A 79 8.39 21.06 -11.47
N PRO A 80 8.98 21.13 -10.27
CA PRO A 80 9.10 19.98 -9.39
C PRO A 80 7.76 19.65 -8.74
N PHE A 81 7.50 18.36 -8.62
CA PHE A 81 6.40 17.79 -7.84
C PHE A 81 6.99 16.95 -6.74
N ASP A 82 6.75 17.34 -5.51
CA ASP A 82 7.30 16.69 -4.35
C ASP A 82 6.19 16.00 -3.55
N ALA A 83 6.48 14.81 -3.05
CA ALA A 83 5.61 14.11 -2.11
C ALA A 83 6.45 13.56 -0.96
N LYS A 84 5.92 13.67 0.25
CA LYS A 84 6.51 13.12 1.46
C LYS A 84 5.53 12.19 2.14
N LEU A 85 6.04 11.11 2.69
CA LEU A 85 5.30 10.19 3.54
C LEU A 85 6.10 9.98 4.82
N ARG A 86 5.40 10.08 5.96
CA ARG A 86 5.91 9.71 7.28
C ARG A 86 4.92 8.75 7.90
N ARG A 87 5.38 7.55 8.24
CA ARG A 87 4.57 6.53 8.89
C ARG A 87 5.22 6.10 10.19
N GLN A 88 4.43 6.03 11.22
CA GLN A 88 4.81 5.52 12.54
C GLN A 88 3.81 4.44 12.92
N ALA A 89 4.29 3.26 13.23
CA ALA A 89 3.46 2.16 13.62
C ALA A 89 4.00 1.52 14.89
N PHE A 90 3.08 1.15 15.79
CA PHE A 90 3.36 0.41 17.01
C PHE A 90 2.38 -0.75 17.09
N TYR A 91 2.86 -1.90 17.55
CA TYR A 91 2.03 -3.08 17.68
C TYR A 91 2.38 -3.88 18.91
N VAL A 92 1.38 -4.62 19.38
CA VAL A 92 1.50 -5.65 20.40
C VAL A 92 0.69 -6.86 19.98
N GLN A 93 1.20 -8.03 20.26
CA GLN A 93 0.55 -9.31 19.94
C GLN A 93 0.88 -10.35 21.01
N ASP A 94 -0.03 -11.31 21.19
CA ASP A 94 0.13 -12.46 22.06
C ASP A 94 -0.24 -13.74 21.31
N GLU A 95 0.62 -14.72 21.40
CA GLU A 95 0.35 -16.10 21.05
C GLU A 95 0.06 -16.86 22.34
N TRP A 96 -1.21 -17.21 22.53
CA TRP A 96 -1.69 -17.87 23.73
C TRP A 96 -2.04 -19.34 23.47
N GLU A 97 -1.31 -20.25 24.10
CA GLU A 97 -1.64 -21.66 24.16
C GLU A 97 -2.62 -21.93 25.31
N ILE A 98 -3.93 -21.77 25.05
CA ILE A 98 -4.99 -21.95 26.05
C ILE A 98 -5.01 -23.40 26.55
N SER A 99 -4.80 -24.33 25.63
CA SER A 99 -4.68 -25.76 25.89
C SER A 99 -4.00 -26.48 24.72
N PRO A 100 -3.64 -27.75 24.81
CA PRO A 100 -3.09 -28.52 23.69
C PRO A 100 -3.95 -28.50 22.41
N GLN A 101 -5.26 -28.22 22.55
CA GLN A 101 -6.21 -28.16 21.45
C GLN A 101 -6.52 -26.75 21.01
N TRP A 102 -6.45 -25.76 21.89
CA TRP A 102 -6.83 -24.37 21.61
C TRP A 102 -5.64 -23.44 21.61
N GLN A 103 -5.44 -22.75 20.52
CA GLN A 103 -4.44 -21.68 20.37
C GLN A 103 -5.14 -20.42 19.89
N LEU A 104 -4.82 -19.30 20.53
CA LEU A 104 -5.32 -17.98 20.18
C LEU A 104 -4.13 -17.05 19.92
N TYR A 105 -4.14 -16.42 18.75
CA TYR A 105 -3.22 -15.34 18.44
C TYR A 105 -4.02 -14.04 18.30
N VAL A 106 -3.71 -13.06 19.11
CA VAL A 106 -4.35 -11.74 19.07
C VAL A 106 -3.30 -10.65 18.91
N GLY A 107 -3.65 -9.61 18.19
CA GLY A 107 -2.75 -8.49 17.99
C GLY A 107 -3.51 -7.20 17.72
N LEU A 108 -2.84 -6.12 18.03
CA LEU A 108 -3.30 -4.77 17.77
C LEU A 108 -2.15 -3.94 17.23
N ARG A 109 -2.37 -3.29 16.08
CA ARG A 109 -1.41 -2.38 15.47
C ARG A 109 -2.09 -1.03 15.26
N HIS A 110 -1.43 0.02 15.74
CA HIS A 110 -1.81 1.39 15.48
C HIS A 110 -0.78 2.05 14.57
N GLU A 111 -1.26 2.71 13.52
CA GLU A 111 -0.40 3.44 12.60
C GLU A 111 -0.88 4.88 12.46
N ARG A 112 0.07 5.79 12.41
CA ARG A 112 -0.13 7.18 12.02
C ARG A 112 0.62 7.43 10.72
N ILE A 113 -0.09 8.00 9.76
CA ILE A 113 0.41 8.27 8.42
C ILE A 113 0.21 9.75 8.13
N THR A 114 1.30 10.44 7.83
CA THR A 114 1.27 11.82 7.36
C THR A 114 1.78 11.83 5.92
N THR A 115 1.02 12.43 5.02
CA THR A 115 1.44 12.69 3.65
C THR A 115 1.42 14.18 3.38
N GLU A 116 2.39 14.66 2.61
CA GLU A 116 2.48 16.03 2.14
C GLU A 116 2.79 16.01 0.64
N SER A 117 2.02 16.72 -0.15
CA SER A 117 2.25 16.91 -1.57
C SER A 117 2.38 18.37 -1.90
N ARG A 118 3.40 18.72 -2.68
CA ARG A 118 3.64 20.07 -3.18
C ARG A 118 3.76 20.05 -4.69
N SER A 119 3.01 20.92 -5.33
CA SER A 119 3.19 21.31 -6.72
C SER A 119 3.51 22.81 -6.79
N SER A 120 3.06 23.52 -7.79
CA SER A 120 3.27 24.98 -7.96
C SER A 120 2.59 25.87 -6.91
N GLY A 121 1.74 25.30 -6.03
CA GLY A 121 0.98 26.01 -4.99
C GLY A 121 1.40 25.67 -3.57
N GLU A 122 0.51 25.99 -2.62
CA GLU A 122 0.67 25.63 -1.23
C GLU A 122 0.70 24.11 -1.05
N PRO A 123 1.50 23.57 -0.10
CA PRO A 123 1.55 22.15 0.15
C PRO A 123 0.21 21.65 0.71
N VAL A 124 -0.26 20.55 0.17
CA VAL A 124 -1.43 19.83 0.70
C VAL A 124 -0.93 18.76 1.64
N ARG A 125 -1.39 18.82 2.89
CA ARG A 125 -1.06 17.85 3.93
C ARG A 125 -2.29 17.05 4.33
N ASN A 126 -2.10 15.74 4.50
CA ASN A 126 -3.10 14.83 5.00
C ASN A 126 -2.52 14.01 6.15
N ASP A 127 -3.23 13.96 7.27
CA ASP A 127 -2.89 13.17 8.45
C ASP A 127 -4.00 12.13 8.67
N GLY A 128 -3.61 10.87 8.77
CA GLY A 128 -4.51 9.76 9.03
C GLY A 128 -3.97 8.83 10.11
N SER A 129 -4.88 8.09 10.73
CA SER A 129 -4.51 7.01 11.64
C SER A 129 -5.36 5.78 11.38
N VAL A 130 -4.76 4.61 11.53
CA VAL A 130 -5.42 3.32 11.35
C VAL A 130 -5.14 2.43 12.55
N LEU A 131 -6.21 1.80 13.04
CA LEU A 131 -6.14 0.74 14.04
C LEU A 131 -6.47 -0.59 13.37
N SER A 132 -5.55 -1.53 13.43
CA SER A 132 -5.62 -2.83 12.77
C SER A 132 -5.60 -3.95 13.81
N PRO A 133 -6.75 -4.34 14.36
CA PRO A 133 -6.86 -5.53 15.20
C PRO A 133 -6.78 -6.79 14.33
N LEU A 134 -6.25 -7.85 14.94
CA LEU A 134 -6.30 -9.19 14.38
C LEU A 134 -6.54 -10.21 15.47
N ALA A 135 -7.22 -11.30 15.12
CA ALA A 135 -7.40 -12.47 15.97
C ALA A 135 -7.39 -13.73 15.09
N HIS A 136 -6.64 -14.74 15.50
CA HIS A 136 -6.64 -16.06 14.88
C HIS A 136 -6.87 -17.09 15.97
N LEU A 137 -7.88 -17.92 15.79
CA LEU A 137 -8.22 -19.02 16.67
C LEU A 137 -7.98 -20.33 15.94
N THR A 138 -7.24 -21.24 16.55
CA THR A 138 -7.04 -22.59 16.04
C THR A 138 -7.59 -23.58 17.05
N TYR A 139 -8.41 -24.49 16.58
CA TYR A 139 -8.91 -25.65 17.35
C TYR A 139 -8.47 -26.94 16.69
N LYS A 140 -7.72 -27.76 17.42
CA LYS A 140 -7.32 -29.12 17.01
C LYS A 140 -8.30 -30.11 17.59
N PHE A 141 -8.89 -30.98 16.76
CA PHE A 141 -9.86 -31.99 17.21
C PHE A 141 -9.22 -33.02 18.16
N ASP A 142 -7.94 -33.27 17.97
CA ASP A 142 -7.13 -34.13 18.85
C ASP A 142 -5.82 -33.41 19.15
N ALA A 143 -5.39 -33.38 20.42
CA ALA A 143 -4.17 -32.75 20.87
C ALA A 143 -2.90 -33.28 20.17
N LYS A 144 -2.92 -34.52 19.71
CA LYS A 144 -1.84 -35.17 18.94
C LYS A 144 -2.13 -35.21 17.45
N GLY A 145 -3.37 -34.93 17.05
CA GLY A 145 -3.83 -34.95 15.69
C GLY A 145 -3.45 -33.66 14.93
N ARG A 146 -3.65 -33.72 13.62
CA ARG A 146 -3.41 -32.59 12.71
C ARG A 146 -4.70 -31.95 12.21
N ASP A 147 -5.84 -32.64 12.41
CA ASP A 147 -7.15 -32.13 11.99
C ASP A 147 -7.50 -30.88 12.79
N MET A 148 -7.85 -29.79 12.12
CA MET A 148 -8.10 -28.54 12.80
C MET A 148 -9.13 -27.66 12.09
N VAL A 149 -9.73 -26.77 12.87
CA VAL A 149 -10.46 -25.60 12.38
C VAL A 149 -9.66 -24.36 12.74
N ARG A 150 -9.56 -23.45 11.78
CA ARG A 150 -9.00 -22.11 12.00
C ARG A 150 -10.06 -21.07 11.69
N ALA A 151 -10.15 -20.05 12.55
CA ALA A 151 -10.94 -18.87 12.32
C ALA A 151 -10.07 -17.64 12.45
N SER A 152 -10.27 -16.64 11.60
CA SER A 152 -9.56 -15.38 11.71
C SER A 152 -10.48 -14.18 11.54
N LEU A 153 -10.17 -13.12 12.28
CA LEU A 153 -10.72 -11.78 12.12
C LEU A 153 -9.56 -10.82 11.93
N THR A 154 -9.56 -10.08 10.84
CA THR A 154 -8.49 -9.14 10.52
C THR A 154 -9.06 -7.82 10.02
N ARG A 155 -8.43 -6.72 10.42
CA ARG A 155 -8.61 -5.43 9.81
C ARG A 155 -7.26 -4.93 9.32
N THR A 156 -7.16 -4.72 8.03
CA THR A 156 -5.95 -4.27 7.35
C THR A 156 -6.23 -3.00 6.56
N TYR A 157 -5.20 -2.33 6.09
CA TYR A 157 -5.34 -1.18 5.24
C TYR A 157 -4.30 -1.19 4.11
N LYS A 158 -4.58 -0.42 3.07
CA LYS A 158 -3.66 -0.13 1.99
C LYS A 158 -3.48 1.38 1.88
N ALA A 159 -2.27 1.85 2.14
CA ALA A 159 -1.94 3.27 1.98
C ALA A 159 -1.90 3.67 0.49
N PRO A 160 -2.32 4.90 0.13
CA PRO A 160 -2.13 5.42 -1.20
C PRO A 160 -0.64 5.46 -1.58
N GLY A 161 -0.34 5.09 -2.82
CA GLY A 161 1.02 5.24 -3.33
C GLY A 161 1.42 6.71 -3.50
N LEU A 162 2.69 7.06 -3.26
CA LEU A 162 3.17 8.45 -3.39
C LEU A 162 2.86 9.07 -4.76
N GLY A 163 2.89 8.27 -5.84
CA GLY A 163 2.53 8.76 -7.17
C GLY A 163 1.07 9.17 -7.32
N ALA A 164 0.15 8.52 -6.58
CA ALA A 164 -1.27 8.87 -6.56
C ALA A 164 -1.56 10.15 -5.75
N LEU A 165 -0.65 10.54 -4.86
CA LEU A 165 -0.75 11.76 -4.05
C LEU A 165 -0.17 12.99 -4.75
N LEU A 166 0.57 12.82 -5.84
CA LEU A 166 1.11 13.93 -6.60
C LEU A 166 -0.01 14.63 -7.39
N SER A 167 -0.33 15.87 -7.06
CA SER A 167 -1.36 16.68 -7.74
C SER A 167 -0.89 17.20 -9.11
N ARG A 168 -0.19 16.36 -9.84
CA ARG A 168 0.30 16.69 -11.17
C ARG A 168 -0.65 16.18 -12.25
N PRO A 169 -1.14 17.05 -13.14
CA PRO A 169 -1.93 16.63 -14.27
C PRO A 169 -1.12 15.80 -15.28
N SER A 170 -1.77 14.81 -15.87
CA SER A 170 -1.26 14.06 -17.02
C SER A 170 -2.34 13.96 -18.07
N VAL A 171 -1.99 14.36 -19.30
CA VAL A 171 -2.89 14.30 -20.45
C VAL A 171 -2.90 12.88 -21.01
N ALA A 172 -4.08 12.39 -21.37
CA ALA A 172 -4.26 11.09 -22.01
C ALA A 172 -3.65 11.12 -23.44
N SER A 173 -2.46 10.53 -23.59
CA SER A 173 -1.68 10.58 -24.83
C SER A 173 -2.10 9.54 -25.87
N GLN A 174 -2.83 8.50 -25.49
CA GLN A 174 -3.14 7.37 -26.39
C GLN A 174 -4.17 7.69 -27.47
N TYR A 175 -5.04 8.70 -27.24
CA TYR A 175 -6.15 9.03 -28.12
C TYR A 175 -6.20 10.51 -28.51
N THR A 176 -5.12 11.24 -28.28
CA THR A 176 -5.06 12.65 -28.61
C THR A 176 -5.00 12.84 -30.13
N ASN A 177 -6.16 13.08 -30.72
CA ASN A 177 -6.19 13.95 -31.89
C ASN A 177 -6.00 15.38 -31.37
N THR A 178 -5.18 16.18 -32.06
CA THR A 178 -5.02 17.59 -31.78
C THR A 178 -6.38 18.25 -31.52
N GLY A 179 -6.58 18.77 -30.33
CA GLY A 179 -7.84 19.40 -29.94
C GLY A 179 -8.97 18.48 -29.46
N ALA A 180 -8.73 17.17 -29.31
CA ALA A 180 -9.72 16.31 -28.67
C ALA A 180 -9.85 16.67 -27.20
N PRO A 181 -11.05 16.96 -26.69
CA PRO A 181 -11.26 17.21 -25.28
C PRO A 181 -11.01 15.94 -24.47
N ASN A 182 -10.74 16.13 -23.20
CA ASN A 182 -10.77 15.09 -22.17
C ASN A 182 -12.09 14.29 -22.29
N THR A 183 -12.00 12.96 -22.44
CA THR A 183 -13.17 12.09 -22.66
C THR A 183 -13.21 10.96 -21.65
N GLU A 184 -14.38 10.35 -21.44
CA GLU A 184 -14.53 9.20 -20.55
C GLU A 184 -13.67 8.00 -20.95
N LEU A 185 -13.41 7.80 -22.25
CA LEU A 185 -12.56 6.72 -22.77
C LEU A 185 -11.07 7.01 -22.67
N ALA A 186 -10.71 8.29 -22.66
CA ALA A 186 -9.32 8.76 -22.53
C ALA A 186 -9.28 9.99 -21.60
N PRO A 187 -9.52 9.80 -20.31
CA PRO A 187 -9.55 10.90 -19.35
C PRO A 187 -8.14 11.40 -19.06
N ASP A 188 -8.00 12.69 -18.91
CA ASP A 188 -6.85 13.26 -18.24
C ASP A 188 -6.88 12.86 -16.75
N ARG A 189 -5.73 12.77 -16.15
CA ARG A 189 -5.60 12.29 -14.78
C ARG A 189 -4.81 13.27 -13.95
N VAL A 190 -5.19 13.39 -12.69
CA VAL A 190 -4.44 14.13 -11.68
C VAL A 190 -4.41 13.29 -10.40
N GLY A 191 -3.29 13.31 -9.70
CA GLY A 191 -3.21 12.66 -8.39
C GLY A 191 -4.06 13.43 -7.37
N ASN A 192 -4.57 12.72 -6.39
CA ASN A 192 -5.34 13.30 -5.30
C ASN A 192 -4.53 13.28 -4.00
N PRO A 193 -4.01 14.43 -3.53
CA PRO A 193 -3.22 14.49 -2.31
C PRO A 193 -4.01 14.20 -1.03
N THR A 194 -5.36 14.18 -1.10
CA THR A 194 -6.24 13.91 0.05
C THR A 194 -6.75 12.47 0.11
N LEU A 195 -6.21 11.56 -0.73
CA LEU A 195 -6.59 10.16 -0.67
C LEU A 195 -6.43 9.56 0.72
N ALA A 196 -7.49 8.94 1.20
CA ALA A 196 -7.49 8.16 2.43
C ALA A 196 -6.98 6.72 2.17
N PRO A 197 -6.50 6.01 3.20
CA PRO A 197 -6.21 4.60 3.09
C PRO A 197 -7.47 3.76 2.87
N GLU A 198 -7.42 2.80 1.94
CA GLU A 198 -8.46 1.77 1.82
C GLU A 198 -8.40 0.83 3.03
N LEU A 199 -9.53 0.56 3.66
CA LEU A 199 -9.64 -0.34 4.81
C LEU A 199 -10.31 -1.64 4.39
N ALA A 200 -9.76 -2.78 4.83
CA ALA A 200 -10.33 -4.09 4.58
C ALA A 200 -10.54 -4.84 5.90
N THR A 201 -11.79 -5.17 6.22
CA THR A 201 -12.13 -6.04 7.33
C THR A 201 -12.48 -7.41 6.78
N GLY A 202 -11.88 -8.46 7.33
CA GLY A 202 -12.03 -9.83 6.85
C GLY A 202 -12.30 -10.83 7.94
N ILE A 203 -13.12 -11.82 7.61
CA ILE A 203 -13.36 -13.02 8.40
C ILE A 203 -13.03 -14.21 7.52
N ASP A 204 -12.25 -15.16 8.05
CA ASP A 204 -11.94 -16.43 7.38
C ASP A 204 -12.23 -17.58 8.35
N ILE A 205 -12.75 -18.68 7.84
CA ILE A 205 -12.90 -19.94 8.55
C ILE A 205 -12.39 -21.04 7.62
N ALA A 206 -11.50 -21.88 8.12
CA ALA A 206 -10.95 -23.01 7.36
C ALA A 206 -10.95 -24.27 8.20
N PHE A 207 -11.27 -25.39 7.56
CA PHE A 207 -11.17 -26.73 8.11
C PHE A 207 -10.10 -27.52 7.35
N GLU A 208 -9.27 -28.25 8.08
CA GLU A 208 -8.22 -29.10 7.51
C GLU A 208 -8.33 -30.51 8.08
N LYS A 209 -8.33 -31.48 7.17
CA LYS A 209 -8.39 -32.92 7.47
C LYS A 209 -7.18 -33.63 6.91
N TYR A 210 -6.44 -34.33 7.74
CA TYR A 210 -5.28 -35.12 7.36
C TYR A 210 -5.63 -36.60 7.32
N LEU A 211 -5.33 -37.26 6.20
CA LEU A 211 -5.65 -38.66 5.96
C LEU A 211 -4.49 -39.54 6.41
N ALA A 212 -4.82 -40.76 6.88
CA ALA A 212 -3.83 -41.71 7.34
C ALA A 212 -2.83 -42.15 6.26
N GLY A 213 -3.21 -42.11 4.98
CA GLY A 213 -2.35 -42.42 3.84
C GLY A 213 -1.45 -41.26 3.34
N GLY A 214 -1.36 -40.13 4.08
CA GLY A 214 -0.48 -39.02 3.72
C GLY A 214 -1.13 -37.94 2.86
N GLY A 215 -2.43 -38.00 2.59
CA GLY A 215 -3.18 -36.91 1.92
C GLY A 215 -3.75 -35.89 2.91
N MET A 216 -4.15 -34.76 2.38
CA MET A 216 -4.86 -33.69 3.11
C MET A 216 -5.94 -33.10 2.20
N TRP A 217 -7.09 -32.76 2.76
CA TRP A 217 -8.06 -31.88 2.12
C TRP A 217 -8.42 -30.72 3.05
N SER A 218 -8.76 -29.59 2.47
CA SER A 218 -9.18 -28.41 3.21
C SER A 218 -10.38 -27.77 2.52
N ALA A 219 -11.22 -27.13 3.34
CA ALA A 219 -12.30 -26.29 2.86
C ALA A 219 -12.29 -25.00 3.66
N GLY A 220 -12.55 -23.87 3.00
CA GLY A 220 -12.55 -22.56 3.64
C GLY A 220 -13.60 -21.65 3.07
N LEU A 221 -14.08 -20.75 3.92
CA LEU A 221 -14.96 -19.64 3.58
C LEU A 221 -14.31 -18.35 4.01
N PHE A 222 -14.47 -17.32 3.23
CA PHE A 222 -13.99 -15.99 3.60
C PHE A 222 -15.00 -14.91 3.22
N HIS A 223 -14.97 -13.82 3.99
CA HIS A 223 -15.70 -12.60 3.68
C HIS A 223 -14.77 -11.41 3.85
N ARG A 224 -14.80 -10.47 2.90
CA ARG A 224 -14.02 -9.23 2.93
C ARG A 224 -14.95 -8.05 2.68
N ARG A 225 -14.87 -7.05 3.56
CA ARG A 225 -15.51 -5.75 3.35
C ARG A 225 -14.42 -4.70 3.18
N ILE A 226 -14.41 -4.05 2.03
CA ILE A 226 -13.46 -2.98 1.70
C ILE A 226 -14.23 -1.65 1.78
N THR A 227 -13.62 -0.65 2.41
CA THR A 227 -14.13 0.73 2.52
C THR A 227 -12.96 1.69 2.31
N ASP A 228 -13.22 2.80 1.71
CA ASP A 228 -12.35 3.97 1.43
C ASP A 228 -12.91 5.25 2.06
#